data_c845ce5f60d351438fabb670b1e82c7d
#
_entry.id   c845ce5f60d351438fabb670b1e82c7d
#
_cell.length_a   1.000
_cell.length_b   1.000
_cell.length_c   1.000
_cell.angle_alpha   90.00
_cell.angle_beta   90.00
_cell.angle_gamma   90.00
#
_symmetry.space_group_name_H-M   'P 1'
#
loop_
_entity.id
_entity.type
_entity.pdbx_description
1 polymer ?
#
loop_
_entity_poly.entity_id
_entity_poly.type
_entity_poly.pdbx_seq_one_letter_code
_entity_poly.pdbx_strand_id
1 'polypeptide(L)'
;MKRTRLSLRSFAGKVALATCLAASCLLVAPQISVAQSRGPVQRTIDGKVVDKSDAPLKGAVVYLKDDHTLSVMSKITAADGTYRFGQLSQNTDYELWAESNGKKSKTKNISSFESRNSFHFNLKVD
;
A
#
# COMPACT_ATOMS: atom_id res chain seq x y z
N MET A 1 -26.77 73.25 19.98
CA MET A 1 -26.73 72.65 19.85
C MET A 1 -26.37 71.70 19.75
N LYS A 2 -26.16 71.42 19.89
CA LYS A 2 -25.99 70.60 19.84
C LYS A 2 -25.84 69.58 19.67
N ARG A 3 -25.91 69.60 19.70
CA ARG A 3 -25.92 68.69 19.60
C ARG A 3 -25.53 67.80 19.28
N THR A 4 -25.26 67.59 19.17
CA THR A 4 -25.04 66.72 18.88
C THR A 4 -24.62 65.89 18.88
N ARG A 5 -24.57 65.94 19.03
CA ARG A 5 -24.34 65.13 19.13
C ARG A 5 -24.18 64.10 19.07
N LEU A 6 -23.97 63.82 19.16
CA LEU A 6 -23.92 62.83 19.16
C LEU A 6 -23.79 61.96 18.94
N SER A 7 -23.98 62.12 18.89
CA SER A 7 -24.08 61.23 18.64
C SER A 7 -23.69 60.42 18.27
N LEU A 8 -23.15 60.21 18.18
CA LEU A 8 -22.81 59.24 17.90
C LEU A 8 -22.42 58.48 18.03
N ARG A 9 -22.29 58.59 18.18
CA ARG A 9 -22.11 57.91 18.43
C ARG A 9 -22.05 56.91 18.49
N SER A 10 -21.98 56.74 18.72
CA SER A 10 -22.10 55.80 18.94
C SER A 10 -22.28 54.93 18.29
N PHE A 11 -22.19 54.84 17.95
CA PHE A 11 -22.37 53.89 17.29
C PHE A 11 -21.59 53.29 16.96
N ALA A 12 -21.14 53.32 16.96
CA ALA A 12 -20.34 52.89 16.60
C ALA A 12 -20.01 51.88 17.11
N GLY A 13 -19.87 52.02 17.84
CA GLY A 13 -19.41 51.07 18.41
C GLY A 13 -19.96 49.91 18.20
N LYS A 14 -20.63 49.94 18.30
CA LYS A 14 -21.23 48.88 18.28
C LYS A 14 -20.93 48.06 17.36
N VAL A 15 -20.87 48.28 16.86
CA VAL A 15 -20.68 47.57 15.82
C VAL A 15 -19.70 46.68 15.92
N ALA A 16 -19.03 47.08 16.23
CA ALA A 16 -18.02 46.30 16.21
C ALA A 16 -18.25 45.08 16.72
N LEU A 17 -18.59 45.16 17.49
CA LEU A 17 -18.75 44.11 18.08
C LEU A 17 -19.13 43.11 17.46
N ALA A 18 -19.82 43.20 17.21
CA ALA A 18 -20.41 42.18 16.68
C ALA A 18 -19.54 41.36 16.02
N THR A 19 -19.13 41.83 15.47
CA THR A 19 -18.41 41.15 14.72
C THR A 19 -17.63 40.16 15.19
N CYS A 20 -17.15 40.44 15.93
CA CYS A 20 -16.25 39.57 16.34
C CYS A 20 -16.75 38.32 16.44
N LEU A 21 -17.63 38.31 16.86
CA LEU A 21 -18.07 37.16 17.11
C LEU A 21 -17.97 36.30 16.10
N ALA A 22 -18.28 36.64 15.39
CA ALA A 22 -18.40 35.75 14.41
C ALA A 22 -17.28 34.93 14.31
N ALA A 23 -16.45 35.45 14.20
CA ALA A 23 -15.39 34.72 13.92
C ALA A 23 -15.30 33.52 14.58
N SER A 24 -15.42 33.62 15.58
CA SER A 24 -15.08 32.57 16.28
C SER A 24 -15.52 31.34 15.81
N CYS A 25 -16.50 31.31 15.51
CA CYS A 25 -16.98 30.09 15.37
C CYS A 25 -16.34 29.24 14.49
N LEU A 26 -16.07 29.68 13.74
CA LEU A 26 -15.68 28.86 12.85
C LEU A 26 -14.75 27.97 13.05
N LEU A 27 -14.12 28.18 13.61
CA LEU A 27 -13.13 27.39 13.82
C LEU A 27 -13.42 26.11 13.95
N VAL A 28 -14.31 25.82 14.07
CA VAL A 28 -14.58 24.57 14.31
C VAL A 28 -14.53 23.82 13.12
N ALA A 29 -13.61 23.72 12.59
CA ALA A 29 -13.52 22.96 11.48
C ALA A 29 -13.79 21.57 11.80
N PRO A 30 -14.58 20.98 11.15
CA PRO A 30 -14.86 19.63 11.37
C PRO A 30 -13.64 18.86 11.02
N GLN A 31 -13.20 18.24 11.94
CA GLN A 31 -12.16 17.36 11.78
C GLN A 31 -12.69 16.19 11.09
N ILE A 32 -12.53 16.16 9.87
CA ILE A 32 -12.88 15.00 9.18
C ILE A 32 -11.80 14.04 9.41
N SER A 33 -11.96 13.34 10.38
CA SER A 33 -11.13 12.21 10.59
C SER A 33 -11.50 11.23 9.53
N VAL A 34 -10.80 11.23 8.50
CA VAL A 34 -10.96 10.21 7.50
C VAL A 34 -10.44 8.97 8.13
N ALA A 35 -11.31 8.17 8.53
CA ALA A 35 -10.92 6.85 8.92
C ALA A 35 -10.33 6.21 7.68
N GLN A 36 -9.08 6.00 7.69
CA GLN A 36 -8.45 5.29 6.64
C GLN A 36 -9.00 3.89 6.65
N SER A 37 -9.81 3.59 5.72
CA SER A 37 -10.20 2.23 5.54
C SER A 37 -8.94 1.51 5.13
N ARG A 38 -8.48 0.65 5.97
CA ARG A 38 -7.41 -0.24 5.60
C ARG A 38 -7.99 -1.12 4.54
N GLY A 39 -7.43 -1.07 3.36
CA GLY A 39 -7.81 -2.00 2.33
C GLY A 39 -7.57 -3.43 2.81
N PRO A 40 -8.02 -4.39 2.07
CA PRO A 40 -7.84 -5.79 2.43
C PRO A 40 -6.36 -6.07 2.62
N VAL A 41 -6.07 -6.89 3.58
CA VAL A 41 -4.69 -7.27 3.86
C VAL A 41 -4.16 -8.00 2.64
N GLN A 42 -3.01 -7.58 2.19
CA GLN A 42 -2.40 -8.14 0.99
C GLN A 42 -1.17 -8.95 1.36
N ARG A 43 -0.91 -9.98 0.59
CA ARG A 43 0.26 -10.82 0.77
C ARG A 43 1.41 -10.38 -0.13
N THR A 44 2.61 -10.67 0.33
CA THR A 44 3.82 -10.48 -0.47
C THR A 44 4.64 -11.75 -0.47
N ILE A 45 5.30 -12.00 -1.57
CA ILE A 45 6.22 -13.12 -1.72
C ILE A 45 7.52 -12.57 -2.26
N ASP A 46 8.62 -12.90 -1.61
CA ASP A 46 9.93 -12.47 -2.08
C ASP A 46 10.96 -13.58 -1.86
N GLY A 47 12.14 -13.38 -2.36
CA GLY A 47 13.23 -14.31 -2.16
C GLY A 47 14.29 -14.19 -3.21
N LYS A 48 15.05 -15.26 -3.36
CA LYS A 48 16.12 -15.32 -4.35
C LYS A 48 15.99 -16.55 -5.22
N VAL A 49 16.45 -16.43 -6.45
CA VAL A 49 16.65 -17.56 -7.33
C VAL A 49 18.14 -17.85 -7.37
N VAL A 50 18.49 -19.09 -7.12
CA VAL A 50 19.90 -19.53 -7.09
C VAL A 50 20.07 -20.74 -8.00
N ASP A 51 21.31 -20.99 -8.41
CA ASP A 51 21.63 -22.19 -9.16
C ASP A 51 21.94 -23.36 -8.19
N LYS A 52 22.36 -24.48 -8.75
CA LYS A 52 22.65 -25.66 -7.93
C LYS A 52 23.81 -25.45 -6.95
N SER A 53 24.64 -24.45 -7.18
CA SER A 53 25.74 -24.12 -6.28
C SER A 53 25.35 -23.01 -5.30
N ASP A 54 24.08 -22.64 -5.22
CA ASP A 54 23.57 -21.55 -4.39
C ASP A 54 24.05 -20.16 -4.82
N ALA A 55 24.55 -20.02 -6.05
CA ALA A 55 24.90 -18.71 -6.57
C ALA A 55 23.66 -18.00 -7.11
N PRO A 56 23.49 -16.72 -6.85
CA PRO A 56 22.31 -15.98 -7.32
C PRO A 56 22.25 -15.94 -8.84
N LEU A 57 21.07 -16.13 -9.38
CA LEU A 57 20.83 -16.11 -10.81
C LEU A 57 20.17 -14.79 -11.21
N LYS A 58 20.92 -13.98 -11.95
CA LYS A 58 20.39 -12.77 -12.56
C LYS A 58 19.62 -13.16 -13.82
N GLY A 59 18.52 -12.50 -14.05
CA GLY A 59 17.76 -12.69 -15.29
C GLY A 59 16.94 -13.96 -15.33
N ALA A 60 16.80 -14.67 -14.24
CA ALA A 60 15.87 -15.78 -14.16
C ALA A 60 14.45 -15.25 -14.16
N VAL A 61 13.50 -16.01 -14.67
CA VAL A 61 12.11 -15.61 -14.67
C VAL A 61 11.38 -16.36 -13.57
N VAL A 62 10.76 -15.63 -12.69
CA VAL A 62 9.95 -16.20 -11.61
C VAL A 62 8.48 -16.06 -11.98
N TYR A 63 7.77 -17.18 -11.89
CA TYR A 63 6.36 -17.23 -12.24
C TYR A 63 5.52 -17.45 -10.99
N LEU A 64 4.40 -16.74 -10.92
CA LEU A 64 3.42 -16.91 -9.88
C LEU A 64 2.06 -17.11 -10.53
N LYS A 65 1.48 -18.29 -10.31
CA LYS A 65 0.19 -18.62 -10.87
C LYS A 65 -0.88 -18.51 -9.80
N ASP A 66 -1.95 -17.84 -10.15
CA ASP A 66 -3.14 -17.74 -9.31
C ASP A 66 -4.02 -18.96 -9.63
N ASP A 67 -4.24 -19.80 -8.66
CA ASP A 67 -5.00 -21.05 -8.87
C ASP A 67 -6.50 -20.82 -8.99
N HIS A 68 -6.98 -19.64 -8.64
CA HIS A 68 -8.39 -19.32 -8.78
C HIS A 68 -8.71 -18.83 -10.20
N THR A 69 -7.92 -17.90 -10.71
CA THR A 69 -8.14 -17.32 -12.04
C THR A 69 -7.33 -17.99 -13.13
N LEU A 70 -6.32 -18.79 -12.74
CA LEU A 70 -5.34 -19.43 -13.63
C LEU A 70 -4.45 -18.43 -14.33
N SER A 71 -4.43 -17.20 -13.90
CA SER A 71 -3.53 -16.19 -14.48
C SER A 71 -2.12 -16.36 -13.93
N VAL A 72 -1.13 -16.07 -14.75
CA VAL A 72 0.29 -16.21 -14.41
C VAL A 72 0.94 -14.85 -14.49
N MET A 73 1.58 -14.44 -13.40
CA MET A 73 2.43 -13.25 -13.37
C MET A 73 3.88 -13.67 -13.42
N SER A 74 4.74 -12.82 -13.94
CA SER A 74 6.16 -13.10 -13.98
C SER A 74 7.00 -11.91 -13.59
N LYS A 75 8.17 -12.19 -13.04
CA LYS A 75 9.17 -11.19 -12.67
C LYS A 75 10.54 -11.71 -13.08
N ILE A 76 11.40 -10.80 -13.53
CA ILE A 76 12.78 -11.15 -13.85
C ILE A 76 13.63 -10.80 -12.63
N THR A 77 14.52 -11.69 -12.25
CA THR A 77 15.37 -11.48 -11.08
C THR A 77 16.38 -10.36 -11.31
N ALA A 78 16.68 -9.65 -10.23
CA ALA A 78 17.68 -8.59 -10.23
C ALA A 78 19.09 -9.17 -10.27
N ALA A 79 20.09 -8.32 -10.29
CA ALA A 79 21.49 -8.74 -10.37
C ALA A 79 21.90 -9.67 -9.22
N ASP A 80 21.28 -9.52 -8.07
CA ASP A 80 21.52 -10.35 -6.89
C ASP A 80 20.57 -11.56 -6.79
N GLY A 81 19.83 -11.84 -7.85
CA GLY A 81 18.90 -12.96 -7.91
C GLY A 81 17.58 -12.75 -7.20
N THR A 82 17.32 -11.58 -6.67
CA THR A 82 16.10 -11.33 -5.88
C THR A 82 14.88 -11.08 -6.77
N TYR A 83 13.73 -11.44 -6.24
CA TYR A 83 12.43 -11.19 -6.87
C TYR A 83 11.42 -10.80 -5.80
N ARG A 84 10.33 -10.17 -6.20
CA ARG A 84 9.25 -9.81 -5.28
C ARG A 84 7.93 -9.68 -6.01
N PHE A 85 6.89 -10.30 -5.44
CA PHE A 85 5.51 -10.11 -5.83
C PHE A 85 4.75 -9.48 -4.67
N GLY A 86 3.99 -8.45 -4.94
CA GLY A 86 3.19 -7.77 -3.92
C GLY A 86 1.72 -7.74 -4.31
N GLN A 87 0.91 -7.23 -3.41
CA GLN A 87 -0.51 -7.01 -3.64
C GLN A 87 -1.26 -8.29 -4.00
N LEU A 88 -0.91 -9.39 -3.35
CA LEU A 88 -1.53 -10.68 -3.60
C LEU A 88 -2.72 -10.90 -2.67
N SER A 89 -3.70 -11.64 -3.14
CA SER A 89 -4.89 -11.93 -2.37
C SER A 89 -4.62 -12.92 -1.24
N GLN A 90 -5.23 -12.71 -0.09
CA GLN A 90 -5.17 -13.66 1.01
C GLN A 90 -6.00 -14.91 0.77
N ASN A 91 -7.01 -14.81 -0.08
CA ASN A 91 -7.98 -15.87 -0.25
C ASN A 91 -7.72 -16.73 -1.49
N THR A 92 -6.51 -16.70 -1.96
CA THR A 92 -6.14 -17.41 -3.19
C THR A 92 -4.92 -18.28 -2.93
N ASP A 93 -4.94 -19.47 -3.49
CA ASP A 93 -3.78 -20.33 -3.51
C ASP A 93 -2.90 -19.96 -4.70
N TYR A 94 -1.60 -19.98 -4.50
CA TYR A 94 -0.64 -19.61 -5.55
C TYR A 94 0.42 -20.70 -5.72
N GLU A 95 0.90 -20.84 -6.95
CA GLU A 95 2.03 -21.70 -7.28
C GLU A 95 3.18 -20.83 -7.75
N LEU A 96 4.35 -21.04 -7.18
CA LEU A 96 5.54 -20.23 -7.44
C LEU A 96 6.67 -21.11 -7.94
N TRP A 97 7.30 -20.72 -9.04
CA TRP A 97 8.49 -21.41 -9.55
C TRP A 97 9.34 -20.44 -10.35
N ALA A 98 10.57 -20.85 -10.63
CA ALA A 98 11.48 -20.05 -11.44
C ALA A 98 12.02 -20.90 -12.59
N GLU A 99 12.38 -20.23 -13.68
CA GLU A 99 13.00 -20.85 -14.82
C GLU A 99 14.22 -20.05 -15.27
N SER A 100 15.25 -20.74 -15.66
CA SER A 100 16.46 -20.14 -16.19
C SER A 100 17.15 -21.13 -17.13
N ASN A 101 17.50 -20.67 -18.30
CA ASN A 101 18.21 -21.52 -19.31
C ASN A 101 17.49 -22.84 -19.60
N GLY A 102 16.17 -22.79 -19.68
CA GLY A 102 15.37 -23.96 -19.97
C GLY A 102 15.18 -24.92 -18.82
N LYS A 103 15.66 -24.57 -17.64
CA LYS A 103 15.49 -25.38 -16.43
C LYS A 103 14.52 -24.75 -15.49
N LYS A 104 13.83 -25.56 -14.72
CA LYS A 104 12.77 -25.12 -13.83
C LYS A 104 13.07 -25.53 -12.40
N SER A 105 12.79 -24.62 -11.46
CA SER A 105 12.87 -24.94 -10.03
C SER A 105 11.71 -25.81 -9.59
N LYS A 106 11.78 -26.30 -8.36
CA LYS A 106 10.61 -26.91 -7.74
C LYS A 106 9.53 -25.86 -7.55
N THR A 107 8.28 -26.29 -7.64
CA THR A 107 7.15 -25.43 -7.43
C THR A 107 6.87 -25.33 -5.92
N LYS A 108 6.65 -24.12 -5.45
CA LYS A 108 6.24 -23.85 -4.08
C LYS A 108 4.78 -23.46 -4.06
N ASN A 109 4.01 -24.06 -3.18
CA ASN A 109 2.59 -23.73 -3.06
C ASN A 109 2.37 -22.81 -1.88
N ILE A 110 1.57 -21.80 -2.06
CA ILE A 110 1.19 -20.86 -1.02
C ILE A 110 -0.32 -21.03 -0.82
N SER A 111 -0.72 -21.53 0.33
CA SER A 111 -2.13 -21.81 0.59
C SER A 111 -2.87 -20.60 1.12
N SER A 112 -4.12 -20.47 0.72
CA SER A 112 -5.00 -19.43 1.27
C SER A 112 -5.27 -19.63 2.75
N PHE A 113 -5.07 -20.86 3.26
CA PHE A 113 -5.27 -21.14 4.68
C PHE A 113 -4.12 -20.69 5.57
N GLU A 114 -3.00 -20.28 4.99
CA GLU A 114 -1.92 -19.75 5.79
C GLU A 114 -2.26 -18.39 6.36
N SER A 115 -1.94 -18.18 7.62
CA SER A 115 -2.24 -16.91 8.28
C SER A 115 -1.20 -15.83 7.99
N ARG A 116 -0.05 -16.20 7.43
CA ARG A 116 1.01 -15.24 7.14
C ARG A 116 0.69 -14.40 5.94
N ASN A 117 1.17 -13.17 5.95
CA ASN A 117 1.01 -12.26 4.82
C ASN A 117 2.33 -11.95 4.11
N SER A 118 3.42 -12.53 4.59
CA SER A 118 4.73 -12.36 4.00
C SER A 118 5.40 -13.71 3.90
N PHE A 119 5.87 -14.03 2.71
CA PHE A 119 6.52 -15.32 2.43
C PHE A 119 7.87 -15.08 1.81
N HIS A 120 8.85 -15.83 2.26
CA HIS A 120 10.20 -15.73 1.72
C HIS A 120 10.62 -17.11 1.21
N PHE A 121 10.83 -17.23 -0.09
CA PHE A 121 11.21 -18.48 -0.72
C PHE A 121 12.46 -18.32 -1.58
N ASN A 122 13.44 -19.16 -1.33
CA ASN A 122 14.57 -19.28 -2.24
C ASN A 122 14.28 -20.42 -3.20
N LEU A 123 14.38 -20.11 -4.48
CA LEU A 123 14.11 -21.08 -5.55
C LEU A 123 15.43 -21.51 -6.16
N LYS A 124 15.63 -22.83 -6.25
CA LYS A 124 16.85 -23.38 -6.82
C LYS A 124 16.54 -23.97 -8.18
N VAL A 125 17.28 -23.50 -9.17
CA VAL A 125 17.17 -23.98 -10.54
C VAL A 125 18.40 -24.86 -10.80
N ASP A 126 18.18 -26.10 -11.17
CA ASP A 126 19.27 -27.04 -11.40
C ASP A 126 19.71 -27.08 -12.85
#